data_7cf05040a60985fec86c139468eacd95
#
_entry.id   7cf05040a60985fec86c139468eacd95
#
_cell.length_a   1.000
_cell.length_b   1.000
_cell.length_c   1.000
_cell.angle_alpha   90.00
_cell.angle_beta   90.00
_cell.angle_gamma   90.00
#
_symmetry.space_group_name_H-M   'P 1'
#
loop_
_entity.id
_entity.type
_entity.pdbx_description
1 polymer ?
#
loop_
_entity_poly.entity_id
_entity_poly.type
_entity_poly.pdbx_seq_one_letter_code
_entity_poly.pdbx_strand_id
1 'polypeptide(L)'
;MSIHVSTNKFMDVKFIAQGLDPERSHPIGGIIIDALNQDEYNTFSAFVAFASTGGIENIKDQLVAFKNRGGNIRLYIGIDLHGTSKEALYKLIELNLPTYIVFSPNEIVYHPKVYTFEGDNRNMIIVGSSNLT
;
A
#
# COMPACT_ATOMS: atom_id res chain seq x y z
N MET A 1 -4.40 9.79 16.14
CA MET A 1 -5.79 9.59 16.54
C MET A 1 -6.55 8.94 15.39
N SER A 2 -7.38 7.99 15.67
CA SER A 2 -8.30 7.43 14.68
C SER A 2 -9.74 7.64 15.12
N ILE A 3 -10.61 7.94 14.16
CA ILE A 3 -12.04 8.08 14.39
C ILE A 3 -12.73 6.95 13.63
N HIS A 4 -13.48 6.13 14.34
CA HIS A 4 -14.26 5.06 13.77
C HIS A 4 -15.68 5.50 13.53
N VAL A 5 -16.17 5.33 12.31
CA VAL A 5 -17.56 5.63 11.93
C VAL A 5 -18.15 4.37 11.32
N SER A 6 -19.18 3.83 11.98
CA SER A 6 -19.95 2.73 11.41
C SER A 6 -21.08 3.31 10.56
N THR A 7 -21.09 3.00 9.26
CA THR A 7 -22.10 3.51 8.32
C THR A 7 -23.28 2.55 8.16
N ASN A 8 -23.03 1.24 8.32
CA ASN A 8 -24.02 0.18 8.37
C ASN A 8 -23.38 -1.12 8.86
N LYS A 9 -24.14 -2.20 8.96
CA LYS A 9 -23.61 -3.51 9.43
C LYS A 9 -22.61 -4.17 8.49
N PHE A 10 -22.39 -3.66 7.26
CA PHE A 10 -21.50 -4.24 6.25
C PHE A 10 -20.25 -3.42 6.01
N MET A 11 -20.21 -2.17 6.48
CA MET A 11 -19.08 -1.29 6.22
C MET A 11 -18.75 -0.45 7.46
N ASP A 12 -17.49 -0.50 7.86
CA ASP A 12 -16.91 0.33 8.89
C ASP A 12 -15.92 1.32 8.28
N VAL A 13 -16.00 2.59 8.68
CA VAL A 13 -15.09 3.64 8.23
C VAL A 13 -14.28 4.15 9.41
N LYS A 14 -12.94 4.21 9.25
CA LYS A 14 -12.01 4.78 10.22
C LYS A 14 -11.26 5.95 9.60
N PHE A 15 -11.24 7.07 10.29
CA PHE A 15 -10.38 8.20 9.94
C PHE A 15 -9.10 8.12 10.76
N ILE A 16 -7.95 8.12 10.08
CA ILE A 16 -6.64 8.00 10.72
C ILE A 16 -5.89 9.30 10.48
N ALA A 17 -5.70 10.08 11.57
CA ALA A 17 -4.92 11.31 11.51
C ALA A 17 -3.44 10.98 11.50
N GLN A 18 -2.69 11.67 10.64
CA GLN A 18 -1.24 11.55 10.52
C GLN A 18 -0.57 12.84 10.96
N GLY A 19 0.67 12.72 11.46
CA GLY A 19 1.53 13.87 11.71
C GLY A 19 1.25 14.65 12.99
N LEU A 20 0.32 14.22 13.82
CA LEU A 20 0.01 14.89 15.08
C LEU A 20 0.81 14.34 16.30
N ASP A 21 1.44 13.18 16.13
CA ASP A 21 2.20 12.53 17.20
C ASP A 21 3.49 11.95 16.61
N PRO A 22 4.67 12.53 16.96
CA PRO A 22 5.96 12.04 16.44
C PRO A 22 6.28 10.60 16.85
N GLU A 23 5.73 10.10 17.97
CA GLU A 23 5.94 8.74 18.43
C GLU A 23 5.10 7.70 17.68
N ARG A 24 4.07 8.15 16.97
CA ARG A 24 3.19 7.33 16.12
C ARG A 24 3.43 7.60 14.65
N SER A 25 4.68 7.67 14.24
CA SER A 25 5.10 8.25 12.97
C SER A 25 4.62 7.55 11.69
N HIS A 26 4.08 6.32 11.73
CA HIS A 26 3.63 5.61 10.52
C HIS A 26 2.40 4.74 10.76
N PRO A 27 1.24 5.32 11.13
CA PRO A 27 0.05 4.51 11.38
C PRO A 27 -0.41 3.71 10.15
N ILE A 28 -0.25 4.25 8.94
CA ILE A 28 -0.61 3.56 7.70
C ILE A 28 0.32 2.38 7.43
N GLY A 29 1.63 2.54 7.59
CA GLY A 29 2.59 1.45 7.45
C GLY A 29 2.29 0.31 8.41
N GLY A 30 1.99 0.61 9.66
CA GLY A 30 1.59 -0.38 10.66
C GLY A 30 0.31 -1.13 10.28
N ILE A 31 -0.70 -0.43 9.78
CA ILE A 31 -1.96 -1.04 9.32
C ILE A 31 -1.70 -1.98 8.14
N ILE A 32 -0.87 -1.58 7.18
CA ILE A 32 -0.52 -2.42 6.03
C ILE A 32 0.22 -3.67 6.50
N ILE A 33 1.20 -3.54 7.38
CA ILE A 33 1.96 -4.66 7.93
C ILE A 33 1.03 -5.63 8.66
N ASP A 34 0.17 -5.13 9.54
CA ASP A 34 -0.77 -5.94 10.28
C ASP A 34 -1.72 -6.69 9.35
N ALA A 35 -2.23 -6.03 8.31
CA ALA A 35 -3.12 -6.66 7.35
C ALA A 35 -2.41 -7.74 6.50
N LEU A 36 -1.17 -7.49 6.09
CA LEU A 36 -0.37 -8.48 5.36
C LEU A 36 -0.10 -9.74 6.20
N ASN A 37 -0.06 -9.60 7.52
CA ASN A 37 0.15 -10.72 8.44
C ASN A 37 -1.14 -11.49 8.76
N GLN A 38 -2.31 -11.03 8.32
CA GLN A 38 -3.57 -11.69 8.59
C GLN A 38 -3.90 -12.73 7.50
N ASP A 39 -4.30 -13.93 7.92
CA ASP A 39 -4.64 -15.02 7.00
C ASP A 39 -5.96 -14.80 6.25
N GLU A 40 -6.78 -13.87 6.70
CA GLU A 40 -8.08 -13.59 6.09
C GLU A 40 -7.99 -12.91 4.72
N TYR A 41 -6.86 -12.29 4.39
CA TYR A 41 -6.63 -11.67 3.09
C TYR A 41 -5.77 -12.55 2.19
N ASN A 42 -6.16 -12.65 0.93
CA ASN A 42 -5.46 -13.44 -0.09
C ASN A 42 -4.96 -12.59 -1.27
N THR A 43 -5.39 -11.33 -1.37
CA THR A 43 -4.94 -10.42 -2.43
C THR A 43 -4.62 -9.05 -1.84
N PHE A 44 -3.46 -8.54 -2.17
CA PHE A 44 -3.02 -7.19 -1.83
C PHE A 44 -2.70 -6.43 -3.11
N SER A 45 -3.25 -5.23 -3.24
CA SER A 45 -2.94 -4.32 -4.34
C SER A 45 -2.59 -2.94 -3.79
N ALA A 46 -1.55 -2.34 -4.35
CA ALA A 46 -1.16 -0.97 -4.04
C ALA A 46 -1.19 -0.14 -5.32
N PHE A 47 -1.84 1.00 -5.23
CA PHE A 47 -1.89 2.02 -6.29
C PHE A 47 -1.25 3.27 -5.71
N VAL A 48 0.01 3.52 -6.08
CA VAL A 48 0.77 4.62 -5.51
C VAL A 48 1.42 5.48 -6.58
N ALA A 49 1.44 6.78 -6.35
CA ALA A 49 2.11 7.71 -7.24
C ALA A 49 3.62 7.51 -7.20
N PHE A 50 4.17 7.26 -6.01
CA PHE A 50 5.61 7.19 -5.80
C PHE A 50 5.99 6.02 -4.88
N ALA A 51 7.15 5.41 -5.18
CA ALA A 51 7.77 4.40 -4.32
C ALA A 51 9.26 4.72 -4.13
N SER A 52 9.76 4.44 -2.94
CA SER A 52 11.18 4.56 -2.63
C SER A 52 11.72 3.23 -2.09
N THR A 53 13.04 3.08 -2.14
CA THR A 53 13.70 1.91 -1.55
C THR A 53 13.35 1.77 -0.07
N GLY A 54 13.36 2.87 0.69
CA GLY A 54 13.01 2.86 2.11
C GLY A 54 11.58 2.41 2.37
N GLY A 55 10.63 2.88 1.56
CA GLY A 55 9.23 2.46 1.68
C GLY A 55 9.06 0.96 1.43
N ILE A 56 9.74 0.44 0.41
CA ILE A 56 9.71 -0.99 0.09
C ILE A 56 10.38 -1.81 1.19
N GLU A 57 11.55 -1.38 1.67
CA GLU A 57 12.28 -2.07 2.76
C GLU A 57 11.45 -2.22 4.02
N ASN A 58 10.63 -1.22 4.34
CA ASN A 58 9.80 -1.24 5.54
C ASN A 58 8.75 -2.35 5.55
N ILE A 59 8.29 -2.82 4.39
CA ILE A 59 7.23 -3.82 4.27
C ILE A 59 7.65 -5.06 3.49
N LYS A 60 8.89 -5.15 3.04
CA LYS A 60 9.33 -6.24 2.14
C LYS A 60 9.15 -7.62 2.74
N ASP A 61 9.49 -7.81 4.01
CA ASP A 61 9.42 -9.12 4.63
C ASP A 61 7.98 -9.64 4.70
N GLN A 62 7.04 -8.75 4.99
CA GLN A 62 5.61 -9.06 5.02
C GLN A 62 5.06 -9.31 3.60
N LEU A 63 5.51 -8.56 2.60
CA LEU A 63 5.13 -8.79 1.21
C LEU A 63 5.62 -10.16 0.73
N VAL A 64 6.87 -10.50 0.99
CA VAL A 64 7.45 -11.78 0.61
C VAL A 64 6.74 -12.94 1.33
N ALA A 65 6.49 -12.81 2.63
CA ALA A 65 5.76 -13.82 3.39
C ALA A 65 4.32 -13.99 2.88
N PHE A 66 3.64 -12.89 2.57
CA PHE A 66 2.29 -12.92 1.98
C PHE A 66 2.26 -13.68 0.64
N LYS A 67 3.20 -13.38 -0.24
CA LYS A 67 3.36 -14.08 -1.51
C LYS A 67 3.67 -15.56 -1.31
N ASN A 68 4.58 -15.90 -0.39
CA ASN A 68 5.01 -17.27 -0.17
C ASN A 68 3.90 -18.16 0.41
N ARG A 69 2.94 -17.59 1.12
CA ARG A 69 1.77 -18.34 1.58
C ARG A 69 0.64 -18.46 0.55
N GLY A 70 0.90 -18.07 -0.71
CA GLY A 70 -0.05 -18.14 -1.81
C GLY A 70 -0.83 -16.86 -2.07
N GLY A 71 -0.50 -15.76 -1.41
CA GLY A 71 -1.15 -14.49 -1.63
C GLY A 71 -0.81 -13.86 -2.99
N ASN A 72 -1.76 -13.17 -3.57
CA ASN A 72 -1.58 -12.41 -4.80
C ASN A 72 -1.20 -10.98 -4.47
N ILE A 73 -0.15 -10.47 -5.13
CA ILE A 73 0.32 -9.09 -4.98
C ILE A 73 0.29 -8.41 -6.34
N ARG A 74 -0.22 -7.19 -6.37
CA ARG A 74 -0.20 -6.32 -7.56
C ARG A 74 0.17 -4.91 -7.14
N LEU A 75 1.29 -4.41 -7.66
CA LEU A 75 1.78 -3.07 -7.36
C LEU A 75 1.69 -2.22 -8.61
N TYR A 76 0.88 -1.18 -8.57
CA TYR A 76 0.71 -0.21 -9.65
C TYR A 76 1.41 1.09 -9.25
N ILE A 77 2.59 1.32 -9.82
CA ILE A 77 3.50 2.37 -9.38
C ILE A 77 3.68 3.41 -10.47
N GLY A 78 3.39 4.66 -10.14
CA GLY A 78 3.62 5.79 -11.03
C GLY A 78 5.10 6.14 -11.15
N ILE A 79 5.46 6.68 -12.30
CA ILE A 79 6.81 7.18 -12.58
C ILE A 79 6.82 8.66 -12.97
N ASP A 80 5.67 9.31 -12.88
CA ASP A 80 5.57 10.73 -13.19
C ASP A 80 6.35 11.58 -12.19
N LEU A 81 6.79 12.75 -12.61
CA LEU A 81 7.50 13.74 -11.78
C LEU A 81 8.77 13.22 -11.11
N HIS A 82 9.36 12.14 -11.64
CA HIS A 82 10.57 11.52 -11.05
C HIS A 82 10.42 11.13 -9.56
N GLY A 83 9.19 10.88 -9.11
CA GLY A 83 8.91 10.57 -7.71
C GLY A 83 9.27 9.15 -7.29
N THR A 84 9.38 8.22 -8.26
CA THR A 84 9.80 6.84 -8.00
C THR A 84 11.24 6.66 -8.44
N SER A 85 12.09 6.17 -7.53
CA SER A 85 13.49 5.95 -7.83
C SER A 85 13.70 4.67 -8.65
N LYS A 86 14.73 4.68 -9.49
CA LYS A 86 15.16 3.50 -10.25
C LYS A 86 15.52 2.34 -9.33
N GLU A 87 16.19 2.67 -8.23
CA GLU A 87 16.59 1.68 -7.20
C GLU A 87 15.38 1.00 -6.58
N ALA A 88 14.29 1.74 -6.35
CA ALA A 88 13.04 1.17 -5.86
C ALA A 88 12.47 0.14 -6.83
N LEU A 89 12.48 0.44 -8.13
CA LEU A 89 12.00 -0.48 -9.16
C LEU A 89 12.87 -1.74 -9.24
N TYR A 90 14.20 -1.59 -9.18
CA TYR A 90 15.10 -2.75 -9.12
C TYR A 90 14.86 -3.61 -7.90
N LYS A 91 14.58 -2.99 -6.75
CA LYS A 91 14.27 -3.74 -5.54
C LYS A 91 13.02 -4.61 -5.70
N LEU A 92 11.98 -4.08 -6.33
CA LEU A 92 10.76 -4.85 -6.61
C LEU A 92 11.02 -6.01 -7.57
N ILE A 93 11.89 -5.84 -8.55
CA ILE A 93 12.33 -6.91 -9.45
C ILE A 93 13.07 -7.98 -8.67
N GLU A 94 14.05 -7.61 -7.82
CA GLU A 94 14.79 -8.54 -6.99
C GLU A 94 13.89 -9.38 -6.09
N LEU A 95 12.87 -8.77 -5.51
CA LEU A 95 11.89 -9.45 -4.65
C LEU A 95 10.88 -10.28 -5.45
N ASN A 96 10.95 -10.22 -6.78
CA ASN A 96 10.02 -10.91 -7.68
C ASN A 96 8.56 -10.60 -7.37
N LEU A 97 8.26 -9.34 -7.09
CA LEU A 97 6.91 -8.86 -6.81
C LEU A 97 6.24 -8.36 -8.10
N PRO A 98 5.03 -8.82 -8.42
CA PRO A 98 4.29 -8.36 -9.60
C PRO A 98 4.06 -6.86 -9.56
N THR A 99 4.70 -6.14 -10.48
CA THR A 99 4.73 -4.69 -10.51
C THR A 99 4.35 -4.18 -11.90
N TYR A 100 3.47 -3.20 -11.93
CA TYR A 100 3.00 -2.53 -13.13
C TYR A 100 3.41 -1.06 -13.06
N ILE A 101 4.13 -0.60 -14.07
CA ILE A 101 4.51 0.80 -14.18
C ILE A 101 3.37 1.57 -14.83
N VAL A 102 2.95 2.63 -14.17
CA VAL A 102 1.90 3.51 -14.69
C VAL A 102 2.51 4.82 -15.13
N PHE A 103 2.34 5.14 -16.38
CA PHE A 103 2.80 6.38 -17.00
C PHE A 103 1.60 7.08 -17.64
N SER A 104 1.40 8.34 -17.30
CA SER A 104 0.30 9.14 -17.85
C SER A 104 0.85 10.13 -18.88
N PRO A 105 0.48 10.01 -20.15
CA PRO A 105 0.80 11.02 -21.15
C PRO A 105 -0.09 12.26 -20.98
N ASN A 106 0.25 13.37 -21.65
CA ASN A 106 -0.61 14.56 -21.79
C ASN A 106 -0.88 15.33 -20.49
N GLU A 107 0.16 15.58 -19.71
CA GLU A 107 0.11 16.42 -18.50
C GLU A 107 -0.81 15.91 -17.37
N ILE A 108 -1.40 14.75 -17.52
CA ILE A 108 -2.15 14.10 -16.45
C ILE A 108 -1.17 13.32 -15.58
N VAL A 109 -1.14 13.61 -14.29
CA VAL A 109 -0.28 12.91 -13.34
C VAL A 109 -1.05 11.78 -12.67
N TYR A 110 -0.49 10.57 -12.73
CA TYR A 110 -0.98 9.45 -11.95
C TYR A 110 -0.60 9.65 -10.49
N HIS A 111 -1.58 9.90 -9.63
CA HIS A 111 -1.31 10.33 -8.24
C HIS A 111 -2.16 9.64 -7.16
N PRO A 112 -2.53 8.36 -7.30
CA PRO A 112 -3.27 7.67 -6.25
C PRO A 112 -2.37 7.29 -5.07
N LYS A 113 -3.00 7.04 -3.94
CA LYS A 113 -2.42 6.41 -2.75
C LYS A 113 -3.51 5.55 -2.14
N VAL A 114 -3.69 4.38 -2.74
CA VAL A 114 -4.75 3.44 -2.38
C VAL A 114 -4.14 2.07 -2.19
N TYR A 115 -4.52 1.43 -1.09
CA TYR A 115 -4.11 0.07 -0.78
C TYR A 115 -5.36 -0.77 -0.56
N THR A 116 -5.44 -1.92 -1.21
CA THR A 116 -6.58 -2.82 -1.07
C THR A 116 -6.15 -4.18 -0.58
N PHE A 117 -6.94 -4.73 0.32
CA PHE A 117 -6.81 -6.10 0.81
C PHE A 117 -8.12 -6.83 0.54
N GLU A 118 -8.05 -7.93 -0.15
CA GLU A 118 -9.22 -8.73 -0.50
C GLU A 118 -9.12 -10.12 0.12
N GLY A 119 -10.21 -10.60 0.63
CA GLY A 119 -10.35 -11.94 1.19
C GLY A 119 -11.72 -12.51 0.88
N ASP A 120 -11.97 -13.78 1.26
CA ASP A 120 -13.22 -14.45 0.97
C ASP A 120 -14.41 -13.86 1.74
N ASN A 121 -14.17 -13.38 2.97
CA ASN A 121 -15.22 -12.89 3.86
C ASN A 121 -15.07 -11.41 4.22
N ARG A 122 -13.96 -10.80 3.89
CA ARG A 122 -13.65 -9.43 4.30
C ARG A 122 -12.72 -8.75 3.29
N ASN A 123 -12.99 -7.48 3.06
CA ASN A 123 -12.13 -6.60 2.26
C ASN A 123 -11.81 -5.34 3.07
N MET A 124 -10.63 -4.78 2.81
CA MET A 124 -10.23 -3.51 3.39
C MET A 124 -9.63 -2.60 2.32
N ILE A 125 -9.96 -1.32 2.37
CA ILE A 125 -9.42 -0.31 1.48
C ILE A 125 -8.86 0.82 2.34
N ILE A 126 -7.64 1.22 2.06
CA ILE A 126 -6.99 2.39 2.66
C ILE A 126 -6.82 3.44 1.56
N VAL A 127 -7.36 4.62 1.79
CA VAL A 127 -7.25 5.76 0.88
C VAL A 127 -6.69 6.95 1.65
N GLY A 128 -5.68 7.60 1.11
CA GLY A 128 -5.10 8.74 1.82
C GLY A 128 -3.99 9.43 1.05
N SER A 129 -3.05 10.00 1.79
CA SER A 129 -1.91 10.74 1.24
C SER A 129 -0.58 9.96 1.30
N SER A 130 -0.58 8.73 1.80
CA SER A 130 0.65 7.97 2.02
C SER A 130 1.07 7.17 0.79
N ASN A 131 2.18 7.55 0.19
CA ASN A 131 2.89 6.77 -0.82
C ASN A 131 3.67 5.60 -0.19
N LEU A 132 4.25 4.76 -1.03
CA LEU A 132 5.18 3.70 -0.63
C LEU A 132 6.60 4.28 -0.54
N THR A 133 6.76 5.21 0.38
CA THR A 133 8.01 5.95 0.55
C THR A 133 8.52 5.93 1.99
#